data_0e158c7a952784183fb3eef71737f9c4
#
_entry.id   0e158c7a952784183fb3eef71737f9c4
#
_cell.length_a   1.000
_cell.length_b   1.000
_cell.length_c   1.000
_cell.angle_alpha   90.00
_cell.angle_beta   90.00
_cell.angle_gamma   90.00
#
_symmetry.space_group_name_H-M   'P 1'
#
loop_
_entity.id
_entity.type
_entity.pdbx_description
1 polymer ?
#
loop_
_entity_poly.entity_id
_entity_poly.type
_entity_poly.pdbx_seq_one_letter_code
_entity_poly.pdbx_strand_id
1 'polypeptide(L)'
;MIASLGCWAGTFRWVDDQGVVHYTDQVPPEESKRPHAKLNPNAQTIELVEGQKTPEQLEQIKRLKQLRIDQQKVLSLQKDSDLSLLRTYRSIEEMQMALQNKINTMDSTIKIADSNKQHQEENLKSQVKRAAEMELAGQPVPKNLRDNIESTRRQIATYQEKIRLLEISKQDIMKAFDKDLERFKSLENIKSHPEYGSLEWRSQSPNVDVGVLSVVSCKPTVCSLAWSLAKDYVKSRSNKLLVTETDTILQTLSPRDEKELALLVVRIPGKTSDIIFLDTACHTSSLGDEFCLSETTRNVRAGFSAFIQNGLKMAGH
;
A
#
# COMPACT_ATOMS: atom_id res chain seq x y z
N MET A 1 11.60 -43.28 58.75
CA MET A 1 11.92 -42.99 57.32
C MET A 1 11.46 -41.58 57.03
N ILE A 2 12.38 -40.62 56.99
CA ILE A 2 12.09 -39.21 56.65
C ILE A 2 12.41 -39.09 55.19
N ALA A 3 11.37 -38.93 54.38
CA ALA A 3 11.51 -38.64 52.93
C ALA A 3 11.92 -37.17 52.81
N SER A 4 13.16 -36.88 52.37
CA SER A 4 13.62 -35.57 52.00
C SER A 4 12.98 -35.21 50.65
N LEU A 5 12.00 -34.34 50.71
CA LEU A 5 11.51 -33.64 49.51
C LEU A 5 12.65 -32.74 48.98
N GLY A 6 13.31 -33.19 47.93
CA GLY A 6 14.29 -32.39 47.18
C GLY A 6 13.60 -31.14 46.60
N CYS A 7 13.89 -29.98 47.17
CA CYS A 7 13.47 -28.71 46.62
C CYS A 7 14.29 -28.48 45.34
N TRP A 8 13.67 -28.61 44.20
CA TRP A 8 14.30 -28.30 42.91
C TRP A 8 14.34 -26.79 42.76
N ALA A 9 15.43 -26.16 43.18
CA ALA A 9 15.67 -24.75 42.91
C ALA A 9 16.10 -24.59 41.47
N GLY A 10 15.34 -23.83 40.69
CA GLY A 10 15.74 -23.49 39.33
C GLY A 10 16.89 -22.48 39.37
N THR A 11 17.96 -22.70 38.61
CA THR A 11 19.07 -21.76 38.50
C THR A 11 18.72 -20.69 37.40
N PHE A 12 18.90 -19.42 37.74
CA PHE A 12 18.72 -18.32 36.83
C PHE A 12 20.07 -17.77 36.37
N ARG A 13 20.20 -17.48 35.07
CA ARG A 13 21.36 -16.80 34.49
C ARG A 13 20.93 -15.38 34.06
N TRP A 14 21.67 -14.37 34.50
CA TRP A 14 21.46 -12.98 34.12
C TRP A 14 22.79 -12.25 33.95
N VAL A 15 22.79 -11.09 33.34
CA VAL A 15 23.99 -10.28 33.04
C VAL A 15 23.79 -8.90 33.67
N ASP A 16 24.80 -8.45 34.45
CA ASP A 16 24.77 -7.12 35.07
C ASP A 16 25.18 -5.97 34.11
N ASP A 17 25.20 -4.72 34.62
CA ASP A 17 25.57 -3.54 33.84
C ASP A 17 27.03 -3.52 33.41
N GLN A 18 27.88 -4.34 34.00
CA GLN A 18 29.30 -4.46 33.69
C GLN A 18 29.54 -5.60 32.69
N GLY A 19 28.49 -6.30 32.26
CA GLY A 19 28.58 -7.43 31.35
C GLY A 19 28.96 -8.75 32.00
N VAL A 20 28.97 -8.83 33.36
CA VAL A 20 29.30 -10.03 34.09
C VAL A 20 28.09 -10.96 34.19
N VAL A 21 28.32 -12.23 33.88
CA VAL A 21 27.28 -13.27 33.93
C VAL A 21 27.16 -13.82 35.35
N HIS A 22 25.95 -13.77 35.91
CA HIS A 22 25.63 -14.30 37.23
C HIS A 22 24.74 -15.54 37.13
N TYR A 23 24.93 -16.47 38.05
CA TYR A 23 24.09 -17.66 38.22
C TYR A 23 23.59 -17.70 39.66
N THR A 24 22.28 -17.65 39.86
CA THR A 24 21.65 -17.58 41.19
C THR A 24 20.39 -18.44 41.23
N ASP A 25 20.02 -18.91 42.41
CA ASP A 25 18.79 -19.68 42.63
C ASP A 25 17.54 -18.75 42.63
N GLN A 26 17.75 -17.45 42.86
CA GLN A 26 16.72 -16.43 42.80
C GLN A 26 17.30 -15.17 42.14
N VAL A 27 16.56 -14.57 41.20
CA VAL A 27 16.96 -13.29 40.62
C VAL A 27 16.71 -12.18 41.65
N PRO A 28 17.71 -11.35 41.99
CA PRO A 28 17.51 -10.22 42.89
C PRO A 28 16.37 -9.32 42.44
N PRO A 29 15.56 -8.73 43.34
CA PRO A 29 14.43 -7.88 42.93
C PRO A 29 14.82 -6.72 42.02
N GLU A 30 16.02 -6.16 42.18
CA GLU A 30 16.58 -5.07 41.37
C GLU A 30 16.91 -5.56 39.97
N GLU A 31 17.34 -6.79 39.80
CA GLU A 31 17.72 -7.41 38.53
C GLU A 31 16.55 -8.17 37.85
N SER A 32 15.44 -8.38 38.57
CA SER A 32 14.25 -9.05 38.02
C SER A 32 13.62 -8.29 36.83
N LYS A 33 13.95 -7.00 36.69
CA LYS A 33 13.55 -6.15 35.57
C LYS A 33 14.37 -6.37 34.28
N ARG A 34 15.51 -7.08 34.39
CA ARG A 34 16.42 -7.36 33.26
C ARG A 34 16.14 -8.72 32.65
N PRO A 35 16.56 -8.91 31.37
CA PRO A 35 16.47 -10.22 30.75
C PRO A 35 17.24 -11.26 31.57
N HIS A 36 16.59 -12.37 31.89
CA HIS A 36 17.23 -13.49 32.55
C HIS A 36 16.70 -14.83 32.05
N ALA A 37 17.54 -15.84 32.07
CA ALA A 37 17.20 -17.17 31.61
C ALA A 37 17.07 -18.11 32.80
N LYS A 38 16.02 -18.93 32.82
CA LYS A 38 15.87 -20.03 33.73
C LYS A 38 16.55 -21.27 33.14
N LEU A 39 17.40 -21.89 33.88
CA LEU A 39 18.17 -23.04 33.45
C LEU A 39 17.66 -24.33 34.12
N ASN A 40 17.79 -25.44 33.37
CA ASN A 40 17.63 -26.77 33.97
C ASN A 40 18.92 -27.20 34.71
N PRO A 41 18.93 -28.34 35.45
CA PRO A 41 20.11 -28.84 36.15
C PRO A 41 21.31 -29.14 35.22
N ASN A 42 21.08 -29.25 33.92
CA ASN A 42 22.11 -29.47 32.92
C ASN A 42 22.60 -28.14 32.29
N ALA A 43 22.30 -26.99 32.92
CA ALA A 43 22.63 -25.64 32.44
C ALA A 43 22.05 -25.26 31.07
N GLN A 44 21.00 -25.95 30.61
CA GLN A 44 20.29 -25.61 29.37
C GLN A 44 19.15 -24.62 29.70
N THR A 45 18.99 -23.61 28.88
CA THR A 45 17.91 -22.61 29.02
C THR A 45 16.55 -23.27 28.77
N ILE A 46 15.69 -23.27 29.79
CA ILE A 46 14.31 -23.78 29.72
C ILE A 46 13.35 -22.65 29.39
N GLU A 47 13.63 -21.44 29.92
CA GLU A 47 12.77 -20.29 29.79
C GLU A 47 13.61 -19.00 29.72
N LEU A 48 13.34 -18.15 28.74
CA LEU A 48 13.94 -16.81 28.64
C LEU A 48 12.90 -15.81 29.12
N VAL A 49 13.17 -15.16 30.24
CA VAL A 49 12.32 -14.08 30.74
C VAL A 49 12.84 -12.76 30.16
N GLU A 50 12.04 -12.13 29.34
CA GLU A 50 12.37 -10.81 28.77
C GLU A 50 12.40 -9.76 29.90
N GLY A 51 13.36 -8.84 29.81
CA GLY A 51 13.43 -7.71 30.74
C GLY A 51 12.23 -6.77 30.61
N GLN A 52 12.02 -5.96 31.63
CA GLN A 52 11.00 -4.93 31.64
C GLN A 52 11.30 -3.92 30.51
N LYS A 53 10.36 -3.77 29.58
CA LYS A 53 10.51 -2.86 28.43
C LYS A 53 10.47 -1.40 28.90
N THR A 54 11.34 -0.57 28.36
CA THR A 54 11.30 0.87 28.64
C THR A 54 10.02 1.51 28.10
N PRO A 55 9.61 2.68 28.63
CA PRO A 55 8.46 3.41 28.10
C PRO A 55 8.56 3.65 26.59
N GLU A 56 9.76 3.99 26.08
CA GLU A 56 10.03 4.20 24.66
C GLU A 56 9.85 2.93 23.85
N GLN A 57 10.33 1.79 24.35
CA GLN A 57 10.13 0.49 23.71
C GLN A 57 8.65 0.11 23.67
N LEU A 58 7.89 0.38 24.74
CA LEU A 58 6.46 0.12 24.78
C LEU A 58 5.70 0.99 23.77
N GLU A 59 6.11 2.24 23.60
CA GLU A 59 5.52 3.13 22.58
C GLU A 59 5.83 2.66 21.18
N GLN A 60 7.06 2.24 20.91
CA GLN A 60 7.46 1.66 19.62
C GLN A 60 6.67 0.38 19.29
N ILE A 61 6.46 -0.50 20.29
CA ILE A 61 5.63 -1.70 20.15
C ILE A 61 4.19 -1.33 19.80
N LYS A 62 3.61 -0.35 20.49
CA LYS A 62 2.24 0.13 20.18
C LYS A 62 2.15 0.68 18.78
N ARG A 63 3.14 1.49 18.37
CA ARG A 63 3.20 2.04 17.01
C ARG A 63 3.33 0.95 15.94
N LEU A 64 4.20 -0.03 16.15
CA LEU A 64 4.36 -1.16 15.23
C LEU A 64 3.05 -1.98 15.14
N LYS A 65 2.40 -2.23 16.26
CA LYS A 65 1.10 -2.92 16.29
C LYS A 65 0.04 -2.16 15.48
N GLN A 66 -0.02 -0.84 15.63
CA GLN A 66 -0.94 -0.02 14.85
C GLN A 66 -0.63 -0.07 13.35
N LEU A 67 0.64 0.05 12.98
CA LEU A 67 1.08 -0.05 11.57
C LEU A 67 0.69 -1.40 10.96
N ARG A 68 0.84 -2.50 11.69
CA ARG A 68 0.44 -3.83 11.23
C ARG A 68 -1.08 -3.97 11.09
N ILE A 69 -1.87 -3.34 11.96
CA ILE A 69 -3.32 -3.28 11.81
C ILE A 69 -3.70 -2.52 10.53
N ASP A 70 -3.08 -1.39 10.29
CA ASP A 70 -3.34 -0.59 9.08
C ASP A 70 -2.83 -1.28 7.81
N GLN A 71 -1.69 -1.96 7.88
CA GLN A 71 -1.18 -2.85 6.83
C GLN A 71 -2.21 -3.93 6.47
N GLN A 72 -2.78 -4.62 7.46
CA GLN A 72 -3.79 -5.65 7.22
C GLN A 72 -5.05 -5.10 6.55
N LYS A 73 -5.45 -3.86 6.88
CA LYS A 73 -6.56 -3.20 6.17
C LYS A 73 -6.24 -2.98 4.70
N VAL A 74 -5.04 -2.49 4.37
CA VAL A 74 -4.61 -2.30 2.97
C VAL A 74 -4.59 -3.63 2.23
N LEU A 75 -4.05 -4.68 2.85
CA LEU A 75 -4.02 -6.04 2.27
C LEU A 75 -5.43 -6.61 2.06
N SER A 76 -6.36 -6.42 3.02
CA SER A 76 -7.73 -6.91 2.87
C SER A 76 -8.47 -6.19 1.75
N LEU A 77 -8.33 -4.87 1.63
CA LEU A 77 -8.93 -4.11 0.54
C LEU A 77 -8.40 -4.57 -0.83
N GLN A 78 -7.10 -4.84 -0.95
CA GLN A 78 -6.53 -5.38 -2.18
C GLN A 78 -7.06 -6.78 -2.47
N LYS A 79 -7.14 -7.66 -1.47
CA LYS A 79 -7.71 -9.01 -1.62
C LYS A 79 -9.15 -8.97 -2.10
N ASP A 80 -9.97 -8.07 -1.53
CA ASP A 80 -11.37 -7.91 -1.93
C ASP A 80 -11.47 -7.39 -3.38
N SER A 81 -10.61 -6.45 -3.76
CA SER A 81 -10.50 -5.96 -5.14
C SER A 81 -10.08 -7.08 -6.12
N ASP A 82 -9.06 -7.86 -5.77
CA ASP A 82 -8.57 -8.99 -6.56
C ASP A 82 -9.67 -10.06 -6.76
N LEU A 83 -10.38 -10.40 -5.68
CA LEU A 83 -11.51 -11.34 -5.75
C LEU A 83 -12.66 -10.81 -6.61
N SER A 84 -12.96 -9.52 -6.52
CA SER A 84 -13.96 -8.87 -7.36
C SER A 84 -13.57 -8.94 -8.83
N LEU A 85 -12.31 -8.65 -9.14
CA LEU A 85 -11.77 -8.71 -10.50
C LEU A 85 -11.88 -10.12 -11.10
N LEU A 86 -11.43 -11.14 -10.34
CA LEU A 86 -11.49 -12.56 -10.75
C LEU A 86 -12.91 -13.13 -10.83
N ARG A 87 -13.88 -12.56 -10.11
CA ARG A 87 -15.30 -12.96 -10.21
C ARG A 87 -16.00 -12.28 -11.37
N THR A 88 -15.59 -11.06 -11.70
CA THR A 88 -16.20 -10.26 -12.77
C THR A 88 -15.76 -10.74 -14.14
N TYR A 89 -14.50 -11.14 -14.28
CA TYR A 89 -13.91 -11.51 -15.57
C TYR A 89 -13.29 -12.90 -15.50
N ARG A 90 -13.55 -13.70 -16.54
CA ARG A 90 -13.02 -15.06 -16.69
C ARG A 90 -11.74 -15.09 -17.52
N SER A 91 -11.53 -14.07 -18.37
CA SER A 91 -10.35 -13.96 -19.23
C SER A 91 -10.04 -12.50 -19.57
N ILE A 92 -8.83 -12.30 -20.10
CA ILE A 92 -8.36 -11.00 -20.61
C ILE A 92 -9.24 -10.51 -21.75
N GLU A 93 -9.68 -11.39 -22.62
CA GLU A 93 -10.53 -11.07 -23.76
C GLU A 93 -11.90 -10.56 -23.29
N GLU A 94 -12.48 -11.16 -22.25
CA GLU A 94 -13.75 -10.70 -21.66
C GLU A 94 -13.59 -9.32 -21.04
N MET A 95 -12.49 -9.03 -20.36
CA MET A 95 -12.16 -7.68 -19.86
C MET A 95 -12.07 -6.66 -21.00
N GLN A 96 -11.35 -7.00 -22.06
CA GLN A 96 -11.18 -6.11 -23.21
C GLN A 96 -12.50 -5.83 -23.94
N MET A 97 -13.35 -6.85 -24.11
CA MET A 97 -14.69 -6.66 -24.68
C MET A 97 -15.56 -5.77 -23.80
N ALA A 98 -15.52 -5.93 -22.49
CA ALA A 98 -16.27 -5.09 -21.55
C ALA A 98 -15.83 -3.62 -21.63
N LEU A 99 -14.52 -3.35 -21.70
CA LEU A 99 -13.99 -2.01 -21.91
C LEU A 99 -14.47 -1.44 -23.25
N GLN A 100 -14.32 -2.20 -24.36
CA GLN A 100 -14.70 -1.74 -25.69
C GLN A 100 -16.18 -1.36 -25.76
N ASN A 101 -17.06 -2.16 -25.16
CA ASN A 101 -18.49 -1.88 -25.08
C ASN A 101 -18.78 -0.59 -24.30
N LYS A 102 -18.08 -0.38 -23.19
CA LYS A 102 -18.20 0.85 -22.39
C LYS A 102 -17.73 2.09 -23.15
N ILE A 103 -16.60 1.98 -23.84
CA ILE A 103 -16.05 3.06 -24.69
C ILE A 103 -17.01 3.37 -25.83
N ASN A 104 -17.53 2.37 -26.55
CA ASN A 104 -18.49 2.56 -27.65
C ASN A 104 -19.77 3.27 -27.17
N THR A 105 -20.25 2.94 -25.98
CA THR A 105 -21.41 3.62 -25.38
C THR A 105 -21.12 5.10 -25.08
N MET A 106 -19.93 5.40 -24.55
CA MET A 106 -19.51 6.77 -24.29
C MET A 106 -19.32 7.55 -25.59
N ASP A 107 -18.68 6.96 -26.59
CA ASP A 107 -18.49 7.58 -27.90
C ASP A 107 -19.83 7.88 -28.59
N SER A 108 -20.80 7.00 -28.49
CA SER A 108 -22.16 7.23 -28.95
C SER A 108 -22.81 8.40 -28.23
N THR A 109 -22.64 8.52 -26.93
CA THR A 109 -23.19 9.63 -26.12
C THR A 109 -22.51 10.95 -26.46
N ILE A 110 -21.18 10.95 -26.67
CA ILE A 110 -20.42 12.13 -27.14
C ILE A 110 -20.93 12.59 -28.53
N LYS A 111 -21.08 11.64 -29.44
CA LYS A 111 -21.59 11.94 -30.81
C LYS A 111 -22.98 12.56 -30.77
N ILE A 112 -23.88 12.06 -29.93
CA ILE A 112 -25.23 12.65 -29.77
C ILE A 112 -25.12 14.07 -29.19
N ALA A 113 -24.28 14.29 -28.19
CA ALA A 113 -24.09 15.61 -27.61
C ALA A 113 -23.47 16.60 -28.60
N ASP A 114 -22.51 16.15 -29.40
CA ASP A 114 -21.89 16.96 -30.45
C ASP A 114 -22.89 17.33 -31.57
N SER A 115 -23.71 16.38 -32.03
CA SER A 115 -24.77 16.64 -32.99
C SER A 115 -25.78 17.68 -32.47
N ASN A 116 -26.18 17.56 -31.21
CA ASN A 116 -27.07 18.55 -30.59
C ASN A 116 -26.40 19.94 -30.48
N LYS A 117 -25.11 19.98 -30.14
CA LYS A 117 -24.32 21.21 -30.11
C LYS A 117 -24.32 21.88 -31.50
N GLN A 118 -24.00 21.13 -32.56
CA GLN A 118 -23.98 21.62 -33.94
C GLN A 118 -25.34 22.19 -34.35
N HIS A 119 -26.44 21.51 -34.04
CA HIS A 119 -27.78 22.02 -34.30
C HIS A 119 -28.06 23.34 -33.58
N GLN A 120 -27.62 23.49 -32.34
CA GLN A 120 -27.74 24.76 -31.60
C GLN A 120 -26.84 25.86 -32.19
N GLU A 121 -25.66 25.54 -32.70
CA GLU A 121 -24.76 26.47 -33.38
C GLU A 121 -25.37 26.99 -34.68
N GLU A 122 -26.05 26.15 -35.46
CA GLU A 122 -26.80 26.55 -36.65
C GLU A 122 -27.99 27.46 -36.31
N ASN A 123 -28.74 27.12 -35.26
CA ASN A 123 -29.81 27.96 -34.73
C ASN A 123 -29.30 29.34 -34.31
N LEU A 124 -28.19 29.36 -33.55
CA LEU A 124 -27.56 30.60 -33.10
C LEU A 124 -27.15 31.47 -34.30
N LYS A 125 -26.52 30.86 -35.32
CA LYS A 125 -26.11 31.55 -36.54
C LYS A 125 -27.31 32.22 -37.21
N SER A 126 -28.43 31.51 -37.33
CA SER A 126 -29.68 32.06 -37.93
C SER A 126 -30.25 33.21 -37.09
N GLN A 127 -30.30 33.06 -35.75
CA GLN A 127 -30.79 34.10 -34.85
C GLN A 127 -29.93 35.36 -34.87
N VAL A 128 -28.60 35.21 -34.86
CA VAL A 128 -27.64 36.32 -34.93
C VAL A 128 -27.73 37.04 -36.29
N LYS A 129 -27.84 36.29 -37.39
CA LYS A 129 -28.05 36.86 -38.70
C LYS A 129 -29.31 37.74 -38.77
N ARG A 130 -30.43 37.22 -38.23
CA ARG A 130 -31.69 37.99 -38.16
C ARG A 130 -31.58 39.25 -37.32
N ALA A 131 -30.88 39.19 -36.20
CA ALA A 131 -30.63 40.36 -35.35
C ALA A 131 -29.79 41.42 -36.10
N ALA A 132 -28.72 41.00 -36.80
CA ALA A 132 -27.89 41.89 -37.59
C ALA A 132 -28.66 42.57 -38.77
N GLU A 133 -29.54 41.84 -39.47
CA GLU A 133 -30.39 42.38 -40.55
C GLU A 133 -31.33 43.46 -39.98
N MET A 134 -31.89 43.30 -38.80
CA MET A 134 -32.74 44.31 -38.16
C MET A 134 -31.94 45.58 -37.78
N GLU A 135 -30.73 45.38 -37.20
CA GLU A 135 -29.84 46.51 -36.86
C GLU A 135 -29.41 47.32 -38.10
N LEU A 136 -29.07 46.61 -39.19
CA LEU A 136 -28.73 47.25 -40.45
C LEU A 136 -29.91 48.04 -41.06
N ALA A 137 -31.13 47.57 -40.80
CA ALA A 137 -32.38 48.28 -41.24
C ALA A 137 -32.80 49.42 -40.28
N GLY A 138 -31.98 49.71 -39.23
CA GLY A 138 -32.28 50.74 -38.22
C GLY A 138 -33.43 50.35 -37.29
N GLN A 139 -33.79 49.08 -37.23
CA GLN A 139 -34.84 48.55 -36.38
C GLN A 139 -34.28 48.02 -35.05
N PRO A 140 -34.91 48.26 -33.89
CA PRO A 140 -34.47 47.72 -32.63
C PRO A 140 -34.66 46.19 -32.58
N VAL A 141 -33.62 45.46 -32.15
CA VAL A 141 -33.72 43.99 -31.96
C VAL A 141 -34.69 43.68 -30.82
N PRO A 142 -35.74 42.88 -31.04
CA PRO A 142 -36.72 42.53 -30.02
C PRO A 142 -36.10 41.81 -28.84
N LYS A 143 -36.60 42.04 -27.62
CA LYS A 143 -36.12 41.41 -26.39
C LYS A 143 -36.13 39.89 -26.48
N ASN A 144 -37.21 39.30 -26.99
CA ASN A 144 -37.34 37.86 -27.17
C ASN A 144 -36.23 37.26 -28.06
N LEU A 145 -35.80 37.95 -29.11
CA LEU A 145 -34.72 37.48 -29.97
C LEU A 145 -33.37 37.52 -29.24
N ARG A 146 -33.12 38.57 -28.45
CA ARG A 146 -31.91 38.66 -27.62
C ARG A 146 -31.87 37.56 -26.54
N ASP A 147 -33.01 37.33 -25.85
CA ASP A 147 -33.15 36.30 -24.83
C ASP A 147 -32.96 34.89 -25.44
N ASN A 148 -33.46 34.66 -26.67
CA ASN A 148 -33.26 33.39 -27.36
C ASN A 148 -31.80 33.19 -27.76
N ILE A 149 -31.11 34.20 -28.30
CA ILE A 149 -29.67 34.15 -28.61
C ILE A 149 -28.87 33.77 -27.35
N GLU A 150 -29.15 34.41 -26.23
CA GLU A 150 -28.45 34.12 -24.96
C GLU A 150 -28.76 32.72 -24.44
N SER A 151 -30.01 32.28 -24.52
CA SER A 151 -30.41 30.91 -24.16
C SER A 151 -29.70 29.85 -25.01
N THR A 152 -29.65 30.07 -26.35
CA THR A 152 -28.97 29.16 -27.28
C THR A 152 -27.46 29.08 -26.97
N ARG A 153 -26.81 30.23 -26.69
CA ARG A 153 -25.38 30.23 -26.26
C ARG A 153 -25.15 29.43 -24.99
N ARG A 154 -26.02 29.54 -23.99
CA ARG A 154 -25.94 28.75 -22.78
C ARG A 154 -26.10 27.24 -23.06
N GLN A 155 -27.00 26.85 -23.93
CA GLN A 155 -27.17 25.46 -24.35
C GLN A 155 -25.93 24.90 -25.04
N ILE A 156 -25.31 25.67 -25.96
CA ILE A 156 -24.05 25.29 -26.61
C ILE A 156 -22.96 25.06 -25.57
N ALA A 157 -22.78 25.99 -24.63
CA ALA A 157 -21.79 25.84 -23.55
C ALA A 157 -22.05 24.61 -22.68
N THR A 158 -23.32 24.29 -22.40
CA THR A 158 -23.71 23.09 -21.67
C THR A 158 -23.32 21.80 -22.41
N TYR A 159 -23.55 21.74 -23.73
CA TYR A 159 -23.13 20.58 -24.52
C TYR A 159 -21.61 20.47 -24.63
N GLN A 160 -20.89 21.57 -24.79
CA GLN A 160 -19.41 21.58 -24.79
C GLN A 160 -18.84 21.02 -23.48
N GLU A 161 -19.37 21.48 -22.35
CA GLU A 161 -18.92 20.99 -21.03
C GLU A 161 -19.25 19.51 -20.83
N LYS A 162 -20.44 19.06 -21.27
CA LYS A 162 -20.84 17.66 -21.24
C LYS A 162 -19.87 16.78 -22.04
N ILE A 163 -19.50 17.18 -23.25
CA ILE A 163 -18.54 16.45 -24.07
C ILE A 163 -17.19 16.39 -23.40
N ARG A 164 -16.68 17.49 -22.87
CA ARG A 164 -15.41 17.57 -22.17
C ARG A 164 -15.36 16.61 -20.97
N LEU A 165 -16.42 16.58 -20.15
CA LEU A 165 -16.50 15.71 -18.99
C LEU A 165 -16.56 14.23 -19.39
N LEU A 166 -17.28 13.89 -20.46
CA LEU A 166 -17.33 12.52 -20.99
C LEU A 166 -15.97 12.06 -21.51
N GLU A 167 -15.22 12.91 -22.20
CA GLU A 167 -13.88 12.60 -22.69
C GLU A 167 -12.89 12.36 -21.54
N ILE A 168 -12.93 13.21 -20.50
CA ILE A 168 -12.12 12.99 -19.29
C ILE A 168 -12.48 11.66 -18.64
N SER A 169 -13.78 11.40 -18.43
CA SER A 169 -14.24 10.13 -17.85
C SER A 169 -13.80 8.92 -18.67
N LYS A 170 -13.82 9.02 -20.02
CA LYS A 170 -13.33 7.97 -20.92
C LYS A 170 -11.85 7.69 -20.69
N GLN A 171 -11.01 8.72 -20.58
CA GLN A 171 -9.59 8.57 -20.31
C GLN A 171 -9.31 7.96 -18.94
N ASP A 172 -10.07 8.36 -17.91
CA ASP A 172 -9.93 7.83 -16.56
C ASP A 172 -10.31 6.33 -16.49
N ILE A 173 -11.38 5.95 -17.22
CA ILE A 173 -11.78 4.54 -17.35
C ILE A 173 -10.69 3.72 -18.03
N MET A 174 -10.08 4.23 -19.11
CA MET A 174 -8.99 3.53 -19.80
C MET A 174 -7.78 3.33 -18.89
N LYS A 175 -7.37 4.37 -18.15
CA LYS A 175 -6.26 4.29 -17.20
C LYS A 175 -6.53 3.30 -16.05
N ALA A 176 -7.76 3.30 -15.52
CA ALA A 176 -8.16 2.35 -14.50
C ALA A 176 -8.12 0.91 -15.03
N PHE A 177 -8.64 0.71 -16.24
CA PHE A 177 -8.63 -0.59 -16.90
C PHE A 177 -7.22 -1.13 -17.13
N ASP A 178 -6.26 -0.29 -17.56
CA ASP A 178 -4.88 -0.72 -17.76
C ASP A 178 -4.28 -1.28 -16.46
N LYS A 179 -4.55 -0.65 -15.32
CA LYS A 179 -4.13 -1.15 -14.01
C LYS A 179 -4.80 -2.47 -13.64
N ASP A 180 -6.11 -2.57 -13.87
CA ASP A 180 -6.87 -3.78 -13.59
C ASP A 180 -6.41 -4.94 -14.48
N LEU A 181 -6.10 -4.67 -15.75
CA LEU A 181 -5.58 -5.65 -16.70
C LEU A 181 -4.21 -6.20 -16.26
N GLU A 182 -3.29 -5.34 -15.89
CA GLU A 182 -1.99 -5.76 -15.38
C GLU A 182 -2.13 -6.57 -14.09
N ARG A 183 -3.05 -6.15 -13.20
CA ARG A 183 -3.33 -6.92 -11.98
C ARG A 183 -3.93 -8.28 -12.29
N PHE A 184 -4.89 -8.36 -13.21
CA PHE A 184 -5.52 -9.62 -13.62
C PHE A 184 -4.50 -10.60 -14.18
N LYS A 185 -3.62 -10.15 -15.10
CA LYS A 185 -2.50 -10.95 -15.62
C LYS A 185 -1.59 -11.48 -14.51
N SER A 186 -1.26 -10.64 -13.54
CA SER A 186 -0.45 -11.02 -12.39
C SER A 186 -1.12 -12.12 -11.56
N LEU A 187 -2.43 -12.00 -11.32
CA LEU A 187 -3.22 -12.98 -10.57
C LEU A 187 -3.35 -14.32 -11.31
N GLU A 188 -3.54 -14.29 -12.64
CA GLU A 188 -3.55 -15.51 -13.46
C GLU A 188 -2.20 -16.21 -13.46
N ASN A 189 -1.11 -15.44 -13.55
CA ASN A 189 0.24 -15.99 -13.48
C ASN A 189 0.50 -16.67 -12.13
N ILE A 190 0.10 -16.04 -11.01
CA ILE A 190 0.24 -16.63 -9.68
C ILE A 190 -0.60 -17.91 -9.56
N LYS A 191 -1.84 -17.92 -10.08
CA LYS A 191 -2.72 -19.08 -10.06
C LYS A 191 -2.16 -20.25 -10.87
N SER A 192 -1.49 -19.98 -11.98
CA SER A 192 -0.87 -21.01 -12.83
C SER A 192 0.45 -21.56 -12.28
N HIS A 193 1.01 -20.92 -11.23
CA HIS A 193 2.28 -21.27 -10.59
C HIS A 193 2.07 -21.52 -9.09
N PRO A 194 1.47 -22.67 -8.69
CA PRO A 194 1.21 -23.01 -7.29
C PRO A 194 2.47 -22.97 -6.41
N GLU A 195 3.64 -23.13 -7.04
CA GLU A 195 4.94 -23.01 -6.39
C GLU A 195 5.22 -21.59 -5.82
N TYR A 196 4.49 -20.57 -6.24
CA TYR A 196 4.63 -19.22 -5.64
C TYR A 196 4.03 -19.11 -4.24
N GLY A 197 3.33 -20.15 -3.79
CA GLY A 197 2.80 -20.24 -2.43
C GLY A 197 1.62 -19.31 -2.18
N SER A 198 1.30 -19.14 -0.91
CA SER A 198 0.19 -18.28 -0.47
C SER A 198 0.55 -16.80 -0.62
N LEU A 199 -0.37 -16.01 -1.18
CA LEU A 199 -0.31 -14.54 -1.15
C LEU A 199 -0.57 -13.97 0.25
N GLU A 200 -0.94 -14.84 1.21
CA GLU A 200 -1.21 -14.41 2.58
C GLU A 200 0.09 -13.99 3.26
N TRP A 201 0.13 -12.73 3.65
CA TRP A 201 1.24 -12.21 4.44
C TRP A 201 1.06 -12.61 5.91
N ARG A 202 2.05 -13.33 6.43
CA ARG A 202 2.15 -13.63 7.84
C ARG A 202 3.24 -12.78 8.44
N SER A 203 2.85 -11.67 9.06
CA SER A 203 3.78 -10.90 9.90
C SER A 203 4.39 -11.81 10.94
N GLN A 204 5.70 -11.74 11.08
CA GLN A 204 6.37 -12.50 12.12
C GLN A 204 6.01 -12.05 13.54
N SER A 205 6.26 -12.96 14.50
CA SER A 205 5.97 -12.87 15.93
C SER A 205 6.22 -11.49 16.54
N PRO A 206 5.46 -11.10 17.57
CA PRO A 206 5.58 -9.81 18.25
C PRO A 206 6.96 -9.54 18.88
N ASN A 207 7.83 -10.55 18.97
CA ASN A 207 9.16 -10.47 19.57
C ASN A 207 10.27 -10.07 18.59
N VAL A 208 9.96 -9.75 17.34
CA VAL A 208 10.95 -9.21 16.40
C VAL A 208 11.40 -7.85 16.89
N ASP A 209 12.72 -7.71 17.00
CA ASP A 209 13.51 -6.54 17.38
C ASP A 209 12.78 -5.20 17.11
N VAL A 210 12.19 -4.65 18.17
CA VAL A 210 11.36 -3.44 18.14
C VAL A 210 12.20 -2.19 17.86
N GLY A 211 13.53 -2.35 17.80
CA GLY A 211 14.48 -1.23 17.71
C GLY A 211 14.48 -0.48 16.38
N VAL A 212 13.92 -1.03 15.30
CA VAL A 212 14.00 -0.38 13.99
C VAL A 212 12.64 -0.41 13.27
N LEU A 213 11.92 0.72 13.36
CA LEU A 213 10.73 0.96 12.55
C LEU A 213 11.12 1.44 11.15
N SER A 214 10.85 0.60 10.14
CA SER A 214 11.13 0.90 8.74
C SER A 214 9.97 1.71 8.13
N VAL A 215 9.88 2.99 8.49
CA VAL A 215 8.74 3.86 8.17
C VAL A 215 9.22 5.16 7.54
N VAL A 216 8.55 5.58 6.46
CA VAL A 216 8.74 6.88 5.83
C VAL A 216 7.38 7.57 5.72
N SER A 217 7.31 8.82 6.18
CA SER A 217 6.13 9.67 5.96
C SER A 217 6.39 10.57 4.74
N CYS A 218 5.42 10.64 3.83
CA CYS A 218 5.51 11.45 2.63
C CYS A 218 4.26 12.31 2.42
N LYS A 219 4.46 13.57 1.98
CA LYS A 219 3.37 14.46 1.56
C LYS A 219 2.87 14.02 0.16
N PRO A 220 1.60 14.31 -0.21
CA PRO A 220 1.04 13.89 -1.50
C PRO A 220 1.90 14.27 -2.72
N THR A 221 2.58 15.41 -2.67
CA THR A 221 3.43 15.92 -3.75
C THR A 221 4.67 15.07 -4.03
N VAL A 222 5.20 14.38 -3.02
CA VAL A 222 6.44 13.59 -3.12
C VAL A 222 6.22 12.09 -2.90
N CYS A 223 4.99 11.68 -2.54
CA CYS A 223 4.70 10.27 -2.25
C CYS A 223 4.89 9.34 -3.45
N SER A 224 4.61 9.79 -4.66
CA SER A 224 4.82 8.99 -5.87
C SER A 224 6.32 8.69 -6.09
N LEU A 225 7.19 9.68 -5.85
CA LEU A 225 8.64 9.48 -5.91
C LEU A 225 9.13 8.59 -4.77
N ALA A 226 8.65 8.82 -3.53
CA ALA A 226 8.98 7.98 -2.39
C ALA A 226 8.57 6.52 -2.61
N TRP A 227 7.42 6.28 -3.27
CA TRP A 227 6.95 4.95 -3.63
C TRP A 227 7.82 4.28 -4.69
N SER A 228 8.26 5.02 -5.72
CA SER A 228 9.23 4.52 -6.71
C SER A 228 10.55 4.12 -6.04
N LEU A 229 11.08 4.94 -5.15
CA LEU A 229 12.30 4.62 -4.39
C LEU A 229 12.11 3.39 -3.48
N ALA A 230 10.92 3.22 -2.87
CA ALA A 230 10.60 2.01 -2.10
C ALA A 230 10.62 0.75 -2.98
N LYS A 231 10.11 0.83 -4.21
CA LYS A 231 10.16 -0.25 -5.19
C LYS A 231 11.61 -0.59 -5.59
N ASP A 232 12.43 0.41 -5.84
CA ASP A 232 13.85 0.23 -6.17
C ASP A 232 14.59 -0.40 -4.99
N TYR A 233 14.26 0.01 -3.76
CA TYR A 233 14.81 -0.61 -2.55
C TYR A 233 14.47 -2.08 -2.46
N VAL A 234 13.19 -2.45 -2.61
CA VAL A 234 12.76 -3.86 -2.58
C VAL A 234 13.50 -4.67 -3.65
N LYS A 235 13.59 -4.17 -4.89
CA LYS A 235 14.31 -4.83 -5.97
C LYS A 235 15.81 -4.99 -5.70
N SER A 236 16.44 -4.03 -5.01
CA SER A 236 17.87 -4.09 -4.67
C SER A 236 18.19 -5.00 -3.49
N ARG A 237 17.21 -5.29 -2.62
CA ARG A 237 17.37 -6.07 -1.39
C ARG A 237 16.75 -7.45 -1.46
N SER A 238 15.96 -7.73 -2.48
CA SER A 238 15.38 -9.05 -2.72
C SER A 238 15.67 -9.51 -4.13
N ASN A 239 16.18 -10.73 -4.24
CA ASN A 239 16.30 -11.45 -5.51
C ASN A 239 15.00 -12.22 -5.84
N LYS A 240 13.97 -12.08 -5.02
CA LYS A 240 12.68 -12.75 -5.19
C LYS A 240 11.74 -11.95 -6.10
N LEU A 241 10.89 -12.69 -6.80
CA LEU A 241 9.86 -12.11 -7.64
C LEU A 241 8.88 -11.27 -6.80
N LEU A 242 8.48 -10.12 -7.31
CA LEU A 242 7.36 -9.34 -6.81
C LEU A 242 6.06 -10.04 -7.24
N VAL A 243 5.29 -10.56 -6.29
CA VAL A 243 3.99 -11.21 -6.52
C VAL A 243 2.83 -10.25 -6.46
N THR A 244 3.01 -9.13 -5.76
CA THR A 244 2.05 -8.03 -5.76
C THR A 244 2.81 -6.73 -5.95
N GLU A 245 2.45 -6.02 -7.00
CA GLU A 245 2.94 -4.69 -7.31
C GLU A 245 1.74 -3.81 -7.68
N THR A 246 1.36 -2.92 -6.76
CA THR A 246 0.26 -1.96 -6.92
C THR A 246 0.70 -0.57 -6.46
N ASP A 247 -0.19 0.41 -6.53
CA ASP A 247 0.08 1.77 -6.01
C ASP A 247 0.20 1.81 -4.47
N THR A 248 -0.17 0.72 -3.77
CA THR A 248 -0.22 0.66 -2.31
C THR A 248 0.48 -0.55 -1.70
N ILE A 249 0.86 -1.56 -2.50
CA ILE A 249 1.46 -2.80 -2.02
C ILE A 249 2.60 -3.24 -2.95
N LEU A 250 3.75 -3.52 -2.36
CA LEU A 250 4.86 -4.24 -2.99
C LEU A 250 5.15 -5.46 -2.11
N GLN A 251 4.91 -6.65 -2.64
CA GLN A 251 5.10 -7.90 -1.90
C GLN A 251 5.96 -8.86 -2.71
N THR A 252 7.02 -9.37 -2.10
CA THR A 252 7.83 -10.45 -2.67
C THR A 252 7.26 -11.82 -2.32
N LEU A 253 7.69 -12.86 -3.02
CA LEU A 253 7.39 -14.24 -2.67
C LEU A 253 7.72 -14.54 -1.20
N SER A 254 6.89 -15.39 -0.58
CA SER A 254 7.16 -15.91 0.78
C SER A 254 8.49 -16.68 0.82
N PRO A 255 9.20 -16.69 1.97
CA PRO A 255 10.43 -17.42 2.11
C PRO A 255 10.18 -18.93 2.05
N ARG A 256 11.02 -19.65 1.30
CA ARG A 256 10.98 -21.11 1.18
C ARG A 256 12.07 -21.76 2.01
N ASP A 257 13.19 -21.04 2.15
CA ASP A 257 14.37 -21.49 2.88
C ASP A 257 14.59 -20.65 4.12
N GLU A 258 15.32 -21.22 5.08
CA GLU A 258 15.55 -20.61 6.40
C GLU A 258 16.37 -19.30 6.34
N LYS A 259 17.17 -19.10 5.28
CA LYS A 259 18.00 -17.90 5.05
C LYS A 259 17.39 -16.94 4.05
N GLU A 260 16.11 -17.09 3.75
CA GLU A 260 15.40 -16.21 2.84
C GLU A 260 14.56 -15.17 3.57
N LEU A 261 14.53 -13.98 3.01
CA LEU A 261 13.75 -12.84 3.50
C LEU A 261 12.68 -12.46 2.48
N ALA A 262 11.43 -12.43 2.91
CA ALA A 262 10.36 -11.79 2.16
C ALA A 262 10.16 -10.35 2.63
N LEU A 263 9.87 -9.47 1.68
CA LEU A 263 9.63 -8.05 1.91
C LEU A 263 8.19 -7.69 1.53
N LEU A 264 7.54 -6.96 2.41
CA LEU A 264 6.25 -6.33 2.16
C LEU A 264 6.36 -4.84 2.44
N VAL A 265 6.11 -4.03 1.43
CA VAL A 265 5.96 -2.59 1.62
C VAL A 265 4.51 -2.22 1.37
N VAL A 266 3.94 -1.46 2.29
CA VAL A 266 2.60 -0.90 2.13
C VAL A 266 2.62 0.61 2.22
N ARG A 267 1.79 1.25 1.40
CA ARG A 267 1.48 2.67 1.49
C ARG A 267 0.13 2.82 2.16
N ILE A 268 0.14 3.39 3.35
CA ILE A 268 -1.03 3.61 4.20
C ILE A 268 -1.47 5.06 4.01
N PRO A 269 -2.65 5.31 3.43
CA PRO A 269 -3.14 6.67 3.24
C PRO A 269 -3.41 7.38 4.57
N GLY A 270 -2.97 8.63 4.67
CA GLY A 270 -3.22 9.49 5.82
C GLY A 270 -3.94 10.79 5.42
N LYS A 271 -4.41 11.54 6.41
CA LYS A 271 -5.14 12.81 6.16
C LYS A 271 -4.23 13.91 5.57
N THR A 272 -3.00 14.01 6.02
CA THR A 272 -2.04 15.05 5.62
C THR A 272 -0.80 14.49 4.96
N SER A 273 -0.45 13.26 5.25
CA SER A 273 0.70 12.54 4.71
C SER A 273 0.42 11.05 4.72
N ASP A 274 0.91 10.35 3.71
CA ASP A 274 0.88 8.90 3.68
C ASP A 274 2.08 8.33 4.43
N ILE A 275 1.93 7.09 4.88
CA ILE A 275 2.99 6.32 5.53
C ILE A 275 3.38 5.18 4.61
N ILE A 276 4.68 5.07 4.29
CA ILE A 276 5.25 3.91 3.61
C ILE A 276 5.94 3.07 4.67
N PHE A 277 5.46 1.84 4.85
CA PHE A 277 5.92 0.92 5.89
C PHE A 277 6.46 -0.36 5.27
N LEU A 278 7.71 -0.72 5.62
CA LEU A 278 8.33 -1.99 5.26
C LEU A 278 8.19 -2.97 6.42
N ASP A 279 7.60 -4.11 6.14
CA ASP A 279 7.57 -5.29 7.00
C ASP A 279 8.36 -6.44 6.36
N THR A 280 8.87 -7.35 7.17
CA THR A 280 9.71 -8.48 6.73
C THR A 280 9.16 -9.78 7.29
N ALA A 281 9.29 -10.87 6.52
CA ALA A 281 8.96 -12.21 6.96
C ALA A 281 10.08 -13.19 6.60
N CYS A 282 10.37 -14.12 7.49
CA CYS A 282 11.32 -15.22 7.31
C CYS A 282 10.58 -16.56 7.30
N HIS A 283 11.30 -17.64 7.00
CA HIS A 283 10.73 -18.98 7.04
C HIS A 283 10.21 -19.34 8.44
N THR A 284 9.09 -20.05 8.51
CA THR A 284 8.45 -20.44 9.77
C THR A 284 9.17 -21.67 10.35
N SER A 285 10.34 -21.45 10.91
CA SER A 285 11.17 -22.45 11.61
C SER A 285 12.04 -21.74 12.65
N SER A 286 12.61 -22.48 13.60
CA SER A 286 13.53 -21.91 14.60
C SER A 286 14.75 -21.23 13.98
N LEU A 287 15.30 -21.79 12.90
CA LEU A 287 16.41 -21.20 12.16
C LEU A 287 15.97 -19.97 11.35
N GLY A 288 14.75 -19.98 10.80
CA GLY A 288 14.16 -18.82 10.16
C GLY A 288 13.90 -17.67 11.14
N ASP A 289 13.46 -17.97 12.34
CA ASP A 289 13.30 -16.98 13.41
C ASP A 289 14.66 -16.38 13.84
N GLU A 290 15.71 -17.20 13.96
CA GLU A 290 17.06 -16.74 14.21
C GLU A 290 17.59 -15.86 13.07
N PHE A 291 17.35 -16.25 11.82
CA PHE A 291 17.72 -15.44 10.65
C PHE A 291 16.97 -14.08 10.64
N CYS A 292 15.71 -14.06 11.07
CA CYS A 292 14.95 -12.82 11.19
C CYS A 292 15.51 -11.83 12.22
N LEU A 293 16.20 -12.34 13.23
CA LEU A 293 16.89 -11.55 14.25
C LEU A 293 18.34 -11.20 13.85
N SER A 294 18.83 -11.75 12.74
CA SER A 294 20.20 -11.54 12.27
C SER A 294 20.48 -10.08 11.92
N GLU A 295 21.75 -9.73 11.93
CA GLU A 295 22.24 -8.41 11.50
C GLU A 295 21.85 -8.11 10.04
N THR A 296 21.87 -9.10 9.16
CA THR A 296 21.47 -8.97 7.76
C THR A 296 20.04 -8.46 7.64
N THR A 297 19.09 -9.09 8.31
CA THR A 297 17.68 -8.67 8.28
C THR A 297 17.47 -7.33 8.97
N ARG A 298 18.21 -7.08 10.06
CA ARG A 298 18.19 -5.78 10.75
C ARG A 298 18.67 -4.65 9.85
N ASN A 299 19.76 -4.86 9.08
CA ASN A 299 20.29 -3.89 8.15
C ASN A 299 19.32 -3.61 6.98
N VAL A 300 18.58 -4.60 6.49
CA VAL A 300 17.51 -4.39 5.51
C VAL A 300 16.42 -3.48 6.07
N ARG A 301 15.99 -3.69 7.30
CA ARG A 301 14.98 -2.83 7.93
C ARG A 301 15.50 -1.42 8.19
N ALA A 302 16.69 -1.27 8.74
CA ALA A 302 17.30 0.02 9.09
C ALA A 302 17.61 0.88 7.85
N GLY A 303 18.07 0.25 6.76
CA GLY A 303 18.46 0.93 5.53
C GLY A 303 17.28 1.51 4.73
N PHE A 304 16.05 1.03 4.94
CA PHE A 304 14.89 1.42 4.15
C PHE A 304 14.59 2.93 4.22
N SER A 305 14.44 3.45 5.42
CA SER A 305 14.10 4.86 5.62
C SER A 305 15.18 5.79 5.11
N ALA A 306 16.45 5.44 5.38
CA ALA A 306 17.60 6.22 4.93
C ALA A 306 17.72 6.25 3.40
N PHE A 307 17.49 5.12 2.73
CA PHE A 307 17.54 5.03 1.27
C PHE A 307 16.51 5.97 0.62
N ILE A 308 15.26 5.93 1.07
CA ILE A 308 14.19 6.76 0.51
C ILE A 308 14.46 8.24 0.80
N GLN A 309 14.85 8.60 2.04
CA GLN A 309 15.12 9.99 2.40
C GLN A 309 16.29 10.58 1.61
N ASN A 310 17.35 9.79 1.38
CA ASN A 310 18.48 10.23 0.55
C ASN A 310 18.06 10.40 -0.91
N GLY A 311 17.26 9.49 -1.47
CA GLY A 311 16.74 9.63 -2.83
C GLY A 311 15.85 10.86 -2.99
N LEU A 312 14.99 11.18 -2.02
CA LEU A 312 14.17 12.39 -2.03
C LEU A 312 15.05 13.67 -1.98
N LYS A 313 16.06 13.71 -1.13
CA LYS A 313 17.01 14.84 -1.05
C LYS A 313 17.77 15.05 -2.36
N MET A 314 18.21 13.97 -3.03
CA MET A 314 18.90 14.06 -4.33
C MET A 314 17.98 14.60 -5.43
N ALA A 315 16.68 14.39 -5.33
CA ALA A 315 15.66 14.90 -6.25
C ALA A 315 15.21 16.35 -5.91
N GLY A 316 15.79 16.99 -4.90
CA GLY A 316 15.49 18.39 -4.53
C GLY A 316 14.25 18.56 -3.64
N HIS A 317 13.87 17.52 -2.91
CA HIS A 317 12.70 17.50 -2.01
C HIS A 317 13.10 17.32 -0.54
#